data_bfa836c56eec425f1a2f21040b465782
#
_entry.id   bfa836c56eec425f1a2f21040b465782
#
_cell.length_a   1.000
_cell.length_b   1.000
_cell.length_c   1.000
_cell.angle_alpha   90.00
_cell.angle_beta   90.00
_cell.angle_gamma   90.00
#
_symmetry.space_group_name_H-M   'P 1'
#
loop_
_entity.id
_entity.type
_entity.pdbx_description
1 polymer ?
#
loop_
_entity_poly.entity_id
_entity_poly.type
_entity_poly.pdbx_seq_one_letter_code
_entity_poly.pdbx_strand_id
1 'polypeptide(L)'
;GYRYNGKLLTCDAPAKSRKLSAVRALEYAKNHGGKLLTLCSACHNVIKRVNADMKNDDNVRTKANNYCSFETPYSGETEVLHYIEMLKNLVGFDAIKQKVVKPLDRKIGAYYGCLLLRPSKEMAFDNPENPTIIEDLIAALGGTPVKYPMRNECCGAYVSLKNEELTAKRREAIAKNAKSYGAEELVTACPLCLYNLQNNAEGVKTVYFTELLAEALGVKDE
;
A
#
# COMPACT_ATOMS: atom_id res chain seq x y z
N GLY A 1 -5.10 9.35 14.45
CA GLY A 1 -3.88 9.15 13.70
C GLY A 1 -3.34 7.75 13.88
N TYR A 2 -3.32 7.01 12.82
CA TYR A 2 -2.75 5.65 12.79
C TYR A 2 -1.24 5.78 13.04
N ARG A 3 -0.79 5.52 14.24
CA ARG A 3 0.66 5.42 14.49
C ARG A 3 1.13 4.10 13.91
N TYR A 4 1.73 4.17 12.73
CA TYR A 4 2.51 3.07 12.21
C TYR A 4 3.63 2.78 13.18
N ASN A 5 3.45 1.74 13.97
CA ASN A 5 4.44 1.36 14.94
C ASN A 5 5.44 0.42 14.25
N GLY A 6 6.52 0.99 13.68
CA GLY A 6 7.61 0.25 13.06
C GLY A 6 8.23 -0.83 13.97
N LYS A 7 7.96 -0.79 15.27
CA LYS A 7 8.25 -1.86 16.22
C LYS A 7 7.54 -3.17 15.90
N LEU A 8 6.47 -3.16 15.10
CA LEU A 8 5.78 -4.38 14.67
C LEU A 8 6.67 -5.35 13.89
N LEU A 9 7.77 -4.87 13.33
CA LEU A 9 8.65 -5.67 12.48
C LEU A 9 9.99 -5.99 13.12
N THR A 10 10.36 -5.36 14.21
CA THR A 10 11.72 -5.42 14.77
C THR A 10 11.85 -5.89 16.19
N CYS A 11 10.78 -6.09 16.95
CA CYS A 11 10.91 -6.51 18.33
C CYS A 11 10.43 -7.94 18.58
N ASP A 12 11.12 -8.57 19.54
CA ASP A 12 10.90 -9.94 20.01
C ASP A 12 9.62 -10.15 20.83
N ALA A 13 8.75 -9.15 20.89
CA ALA A 13 7.44 -9.28 21.51
C ALA A 13 6.62 -10.38 20.84
N PRO A 14 5.86 -11.18 21.58
CA PRO A 14 5.06 -12.26 21.03
C PRO A 14 4.23 -11.78 19.83
N ALA A 15 4.25 -12.53 18.75
CA ALA A 15 3.59 -12.16 17.49
C ALA A 15 2.10 -11.78 17.66
N LYS A 16 1.48 -12.25 18.73
CA LYS A 16 0.07 -12.04 19.09
C LYS A 16 -0.23 -10.63 19.61
N SER A 17 0.61 -10.05 20.45
CA SER A 17 0.39 -8.69 21.00
C SER A 17 0.54 -7.60 19.94
N ARG A 18 1.30 -7.86 18.89
CA ARG A 18 1.53 -6.91 17.79
C ARG A 18 0.30 -6.69 16.91
N LYS A 19 -0.65 -7.61 16.94
CA LYS A 19 -1.85 -7.60 16.08
C LYS A 19 -3.04 -6.89 16.73
N LEU A 20 -3.00 -6.62 18.03
CA LEU A 20 -4.15 -6.14 18.79
C LEU A 20 -4.65 -4.76 18.35
N SER A 21 -3.75 -3.86 17.96
CA SER A 21 -4.17 -2.55 17.41
C SER A 21 -4.95 -2.67 16.09
N ALA A 22 -4.53 -3.63 15.25
CA ALA A 22 -5.25 -3.92 14.01
C ALA A 22 -6.62 -4.57 14.30
N VAL A 23 -6.69 -5.50 15.29
CA VAL A 23 -7.97 -6.12 15.70
C VAL A 23 -8.96 -5.07 16.19
N ARG A 24 -8.52 -4.10 17.01
CA ARG A 24 -9.37 -2.99 17.48
C ARG A 24 -9.89 -2.12 16.33
N ALA A 25 -9.02 -1.81 15.35
CA ALA A 25 -9.44 -1.04 14.19
C ALA A 25 -10.45 -1.79 13.32
N LEU A 26 -10.27 -3.10 13.19
CA LEU A 26 -11.18 -3.98 12.43
C LEU A 26 -12.54 -4.12 13.14
N GLU A 27 -12.55 -4.33 14.45
CA GLU A 27 -13.78 -4.40 15.23
C GLU A 27 -14.53 -3.06 15.20
N TYR A 28 -13.81 -1.95 15.38
CA TYR A 28 -14.42 -0.63 15.24
C TYR A 28 -15.08 -0.43 13.87
N ALA A 29 -14.38 -0.80 12.80
CA ALA A 29 -14.93 -0.71 11.44
C ALA A 29 -16.14 -1.63 11.24
N LYS A 30 -16.17 -2.85 11.83
CA LYS A 30 -17.34 -3.73 11.85
C LYS A 30 -18.58 -3.01 12.36
N ASN A 31 -18.42 -2.29 13.49
CA ASN A 31 -19.54 -1.59 14.14
C ASN A 31 -19.92 -0.26 13.45
N HIS A 32 -19.15 0.18 12.44
CA HIS A 32 -19.34 1.44 11.73
C HIS A 32 -19.43 1.25 10.19
N GLY A 33 -20.20 0.28 9.75
CA GLY A 33 -20.48 0.03 8.33
C GLY A 33 -19.69 -1.11 7.70
N GLY A 34 -18.85 -1.83 8.47
CA GLY A 34 -18.22 -3.08 8.04
C GLY A 34 -17.08 -2.95 7.04
N LYS A 35 -16.64 -1.73 6.70
CA LYS A 35 -15.56 -1.48 5.75
C LYS A 35 -14.43 -0.67 6.37
N LEU A 36 -13.20 -1.09 6.12
CA LEU A 36 -11.98 -0.37 6.53
C LEU A 36 -11.14 -0.01 5.31
N LEU A 37 -10.99 1.28 5.07
CA LEU A 37 -10.20 1.81 3.98
C LEU A 37 -8.78 2.14 4.44
N THR A 38 -7.80 1.75 3.65
CA THR A 38 -6.38 2.01 3.93
C THR A 38 -5.72 2.73 2.74
N LEU A 39 -4.83 3.67 3.02
CA LEU A 39 -4.07 4.39 2.00
C LEU A 39 -2.60 3.94 1.91
N CYS A 40 -2.16 3.07 2.78
CA CYS A 40 -0.76 2.66 2.93
C CYS A 40 -0.61 1.17 2.72
N SER A 41 0.19 0.73 1.75
CA SER A 41 0.42 -0.69 1.44
C SER A 41 0.92 -1.49 2.65
N ALA A 42 1.78 -0.89 3.49
CA ALA A 42 2.30 -1.56 4.68
C ALA A 42 1.22 -1.74 5.76
N CYS A 43 0.40 -0.71 6.00
CA CYS A 43 -0.73 -0.79 6.92
C CYS A 43 -1.80 -1.76 6.40
N HIS A 44 -2.11 -1.68 5.12
CA HIS A 44 -3.03 -2.60 4.44
C HIS A 44 -2.60 -4.05 4.63
N ASN A 45 -1.33 -4.36 4.38
CA ASN A 45 -0.78 -5.70 4.57
C ASN A 45 -0.99 -6.23 5.99
N VAL A 46 -0.63 -5.44 7.00
CA VAL A 46 -0.79 -5.86 8.40
C VAL A 46 -2.25 -6.10 8.74
N ILE A 47 -3.13 -5.16 8.40
CA ILE A 47 -4.55 -5.22 8.74
C ILE A 47 -5.23 -6.39 8.02
N LYS A 48 -4.98 -6.55 6.72
CA LYS A 48 -5.60 -7.61 5.91
C LYS A 48 -5.17 -9.00 6.36
N ARG A 49 -3.88 -9.18 6.71
CA ARG A 49 -3.38 -10.44 7.27
C ARG A 49 -3.94 -10.72 8.67
N VAL A 50 -4.03 -9.71 9.52
CA VAL A 50 -4.66 -9.89 10.85
C VAL A 50 -6.12 -10.25 10.70
N ASN A 51 -6.84 -9.63 9.75
CA ASN A 51 -8.22 -10.00 9.44
C ASN A 51 -8.35 -11.46 8.98
N ALA A 52 -7.43 -11.91 8.11
CA ALA A 52 -7.38 -13.32 7.69
C ALA A 52 -7.08 -14.27 8.86
N ASP A 53 -6.16 -13.92 9.76
CA ASP A 53 -5.90 -14.71 10.96
C ASP A 53 -7.12 -14.80 11.88
N MET A 54 -7.87 -13.69 12.06
CA MET A 54 -9.12 -13.69 12.84
C MET A 54 -10.20 -14.57 12.23
N LYS A 55 -10.22 -14.72 10.90
CA LYS A 55 -11.13 -15.63 10.20
C LYS A 55 -10.75 -17.09 10.35
N ASN A 56 -9.45 -17.39 10.21
CA ASN A 56 -8.97 -18.75 9.91
C ASN A 56 -8.25 -19.43 11.09
N ASP A 57 -7.89 -18.70 12.16
CA ASP A 57 -7.17 -19.24 13.32
C ASP A 57 -7.96 -19.00 14.61
N ASP A 58 -8.61 -20.06 15.10
CA ASP A 58 -9.43 -20.02 16.32
C ASP A 58 -8.63 -19.64 17.57
N ASN A 59 -7.37 -20.05 17.65
CA ASN A 59 -6.51 -19.72 18.77
C ASN A 59 -6.13 -18.23 18.79
N VAL A 60 -5.81 -17.66 17.61
CA VAL A 60 -5.58 -16.22 17.47
C VAL A 60 -6.84 -15.44 17.81
N ARG A 61 -7.99 -15.85 17.23
CA ARG A 61 -9.29 -15.23 17.46
C ARG A 61 -9.67 -15.20 18.93
N THR A 62 -9.63 -16.35 19.60
CA THR A 62 -9.97 -16.47 21.02
C THR A 62 -9.08 -15.60 21.90
N LYS A 63 -7.75 -15.66 21.69
CA LYS A 63 -6.81 -14.86 22.49
C LYS A 63 -6.94 -13.36 22.26
N ALA A 64 -7.18 -12.94 21.04
CA ALA A 64 -7.36 -11.53 20.72
C ALA A 64 -8.65 -10.98 21.32
N ASN A 65 -9.77 -11.68 21.19
CA ASN A 65 -11.05 -11.27 21.77
C ASN A 65 -11.00 -11.22 23.30
N ASN A 66 -10.42 -12.24 23.95
CA ASN A 66 -10.26 -12.23 25.42
C ASN A 66 -9.41 -11.07 25.92
N TYR A 67 -8.33 -10.74 25.18
CA TYR A 67 -7.47 -9.62 25.57
C TYR A 67 -8.13 -8.26 25.34
N CYS A 68 -8.85 -8.10 24.25
CA CYS A 68 -9.50 -6.84 23.90
C CYS A 68 -10.79 -6.59 24.66
N SER A 69 -11.41 -7.65 25.21
CA SER A 69 -12.69 -7.61 25.97
C SER A 69 -13.80 -6.88 25.22
N PHE A 70 -13.99 -7.21 23.94
CA PHE A 70 -15.06 -6.65 23.13
C PHE A 70 -16.43 -7.12 23.63
N GLU A 71 -17.44 -6.27 23.58
CA GLU A 71 -18.83 -6.64 23.87
C GLU A 71 -19.33 -7.73 22.91
N THR A 72 -18.99 -7.59 21.63
CA THR A 72 -19.24 -8.61 20.61
C THR A 72 -17.93 -9.10 20.05
N PRO A 73 -17.60 -10.40 20.15
CA PRO A 73 -16.38 -10.96 19.62
C PRO A 73 -16.21 -10.67 18.12
N TYR A 74 -14.99 -10.36 17.72
CA TYR A 74 -14.61 -10.14 16.33
C TYR A 74 -14.13 -11.43 15.68
N SER A 75 -14.67 -11.78 14.51
CA SER A 75 -14.35 -13.01 13.76
C SER A 75 -13.86 -12.76 12.32
N GLY A 76 -13.46 -11.51 12.02
CA GLY A 76 -12.93 -11.16 10.70
C GLY A 76 -13.98 -10.69 9.71
N GLU A 77 -15.09 -10.12 10.16
CA GLU A 77 -16.24 -9.73 9.32
C GLU A 77 -15.98 -8.49 8.47
N THR A 78 -15.03 -7.63 8.89
CA THR A 78 -14.72 -6.36 8.22
C THR A 78 -14.11 -6.59 6.83
N GLU A 79 -14.64 -5.89 5.84
CA GLU A 79 -14.03 -5.80 4.52
C GLU A 79 -12.89 -4.79 4.55
N VAL A 80 -11.67 -5.23 4.22
CA VAL A 80 -10.48 -4.37 4.19
C VAL A 80 -10.11 -4.06 2.75
N LEU A 81 -10.19 -2.79 2.37
CA LEU A 81 -9.90 -2.30 1.03
C LEU A 81 -8.70 -1.34 1.04
N HIS A 82 -7.84 -1.44 0.04
CA HIS A 82 -6.90 -0.37 -0.25
C HIS A 82 -7.62 0.73 -1.05
N TYR A 83 -7.20 1.99 -0.88
CA TYR A 83 -7.85 3.13 -1.55
C TYR A 83 -7.88 2.98 -3.07
N ILE A 84 -6.83 2.42 -3.68
CA ILE A 84 -6.78 2.14 -5.12
C ILE A 84 -7.81 1.07 -5.52
N GLU A 85 -8.02 0.03 -4.70
CA GLU A 85 -9.09 -0.97 -4.94
C GLU A 85 -10.47 -0.29 -4.88
N MET A 86 -10.67 0.59 -3.92
CA MET A 86 -11.92 1.37 -3.80
C MET A 86 -12.13 2.24 -5.04
N LEU A 87 -11.11 2.95 -5.50
CA LEU A 87 -11.17 3.76 -6.72
C LEU A 87 -11.53 2.91 -7.94
N LYS A 88 -10.94 1.72 -8.09
CA LYS A 88 -11.23 0.81 -9.21
C LYS A 88 -12.64 0.22 -9.12
N ASN A 89 -13.00 -0.35 -7.95
CA ASN A 89 -14.15 -1.24 -7.83
C ASN A 89 -15.45 -0.50 -7.48
N LEU A 90 -15.38 0.62 -6.73
CA LEU A 90 -16.57 1.35 -6.27
C LEU A 90 -16.79 2.66 -7.05
N VAL A 91 -15.74 3.34 -7.47
CA VAL A 91 -15.84 4.58 -8.25
C VAL A 91 -15.78 4.29 -9.75
N GLY A 92 -14.86 3.43 -10.16
CA GLY A 92 -14.53 3.16 -11.55
C GLY A 92 -13.52 4.16 -12.14
N PHE A 93 -12.50 3.65 -12.82
CA PHE A 93 -11.48 4.51 -13.43
C PHE A 93 -12.02 5.37 -14.58
N ASP A 94 -13.07 4.94 -15.26
CA ASP A 94 -13.74 5.74 -16.29
C ASP A 94 -14.41 6.98 -15.69
N ALA A 95 -15.04 6.86 -14.52
CA ALA A 95 -15.62 8.00 -13.82
C ALA A 95 -14.54 8.98 -13.34
N ILE A 96 -13.39 8.47 -12.89
CA ILE A 96 -12.23 9.30 -12.52
C ILE A 96 -11.72 10.04 -13.75
N LYS A 97 -11.53 9.35 -14.88
CA LYS A 97 -11.08 9.94 -16.14
C LYS A 97 -11.95 11.09 -16.59
N GLN A 98 -13.27 11.01 -16.43
CA GLN A 98 -14.20 12.09 -16.75
C GLN A 98 -14.06 13.33 -15.84
N LYS A 99 -13.44 13.17 -14.68
CA LYS A 99 -13.22 14.26 -13.71
C LYS A 99 -11.81 14.88 -13.79
N VAL A 100 -10.94 14.35 -14.64
CA VAL A 100 -9.60 14.90 -14.86
C VAL A 100 -9.72 16.28 -15.50
N VAL A 101 -9.16 17.28 -14.82
CA VAL A 101 -9.11 18.67 -15.30
C VAL A 101 -7.73 19.04 -15.83
N LYS A 102 -6.68 18.35 -15.35
CA LYS A 102 -5.29 18.53 -15.77
C LYS A 102 -4.65 17.16 -16.01
N PRO A 103 -4.69 16.63 -17.24
CA PRO A 103 -4.02 15.38 -17.56
C PRO A 103 -2.53 15.41 -17.18
N LEU A 104 -2.01 14.28 -16.69
CA LEU A 104 -0.61 14.22 -16.22
C LEU A 104 0.43 14.33 -17.33
N ASP A 105 0.10 13.90 -18.54
CA ASP A 105 0.88 14.04 -19.80
C ASP A 105 2.40 13.79 -19.66
N ARG A 106 2.78 12.76 -18.89
CA ARG A 106 4.15 12.33 -18.69
C ARG A 106 4.25 10.83 -18.48
N LYS A 107 5.45 10.27 -18.59
CA LYS A 107 5.74 8.83 -18.44
C LYS A 107 5.96 8.48 -17.00
N ILE A 108 5.06 7.70 -16.40
CA ILE A 108 5.06 7.38 -14.97
C ILE A 108 5.22 5.89 -14.77
N GLY A 109 6.27 5.50 -14.04
CA GLY A 109 6.50 4.13 -13.61
C GLY A 109 5.69 3.76 -12.37
N ALA A 110 4.84 2.75 -12.45
CA ALA A 110 4.13 2.22 -11.30
C ALA A 110 5.09 1.43 -10.41
N TYR A 111 5.13 1.73 -9.10
CA TYR A 111 5.92 0.97 -8.15
C TYR A 111 5.05 0.40 -7.04
N TYR A 112 4.84 -0.90 -7.10
CA TYR A 112 4.02 -1.65 -6.13
C TYR A 112 4.77 -2.00 -4.85
N GLY A 113 6.07 -2.29 -4.99
CA GLY A 113 6.85 -2.89 -3.93
C GLY A 113 6.36 -4.31 -3.59
N CYS A 114 6.64 -4.77 -2.37
CA CYS A 114 6.32 -6.14 -1.96
C CYS A 114 5.01 -6.26 -1.17
N LEU A 115 4.71 -5.33 -0.25
CA LEU A 115 3.66 -5.50 0.76
C LEU A 115 2.24 -5.37 0.22
N LEU A 116 2.05 -4.69 -0.91
CA LEU A 116 0.73 -4.57 -1.52
C LEU A 116 0.29 -5.88 -2.19
N LEU A 117 1.27 -6.68 -2.64
CA LEU A 117 1.03 -7.87 -3.45
C LEU A 117 1.24 -9.21 -2.71
N ARG A 118 2.01 -9.21 -1.60
CA ARG A 118 2.42 -10.45 -0.92
C ARG A 118 2.16 -10.40 0.58
N PRO A 119 1.71 -11.50 1.20
CA PRO A 119 1.35 -12.79 0.60
C PRO A 119 0.13 -12.68 -0.32
N SER A 120 0.19 -13.29 -1.50
CA SER A 120 -0.80 -13.07 -2.56
C SER A 120 -2.21 -13.53 -2.18
N LYS A 121 -2.30 -14.62 -1.41
CA LYS A 121 -3.59 -15.18 -0.96
C LYS A 121 -4.38 -14.21 -0.07
N GLU A 122 -3.73 -13.64 0.94
CA GLU A 122 -4.36 -12.73 1.88
C GLU A 122 -4.56 -11.34 1.27
N MET A 123 -3.59 -10.89 0.47
CA MET A 123 -3.66 -9.56 -0.15
C MET A 123 -4.71 -9.51 -1.24
N ALA A 124 -4.74 -10.47 -2.15
CA ALA A 124 -5.69 -10.56 -3.27
C ALA A 124 -5.96 -9.20 -3.94
N PHE A 125 -4.89 -8.39 -4.09
CA PHE A 125 -4.98 -7.01 -4.56
C PHE A 125 -4.98 -6.94 -6.08
N ASP A 126 -4.06 -7.67 -6.70
CA ASP A 126 -3.86 -7.77 -8.15
C ASP A 126 -3.00 -9.00 -8.44
N ASN A 127 -2.69 -9.27 -9.70
CA ASN A 127 -1.74 -10.31 -10.06
C ASN A 127 -0.35 -9.98 -9.46
N PRO A 128 0.18 -10.78 -8.53
CA PRO A 128 1.42 -10.43 -7.82
C PRO A 128 2.67 -10.45 -8.72
N GLU A 129 2.61 -11.16 -9.85
CA GLU A 129 3.73 -11.26 -10.79
C GLU A 129 3.63 -10.24 -11.92
N ASN A 130 2.42 -9.84 -12.29
CA ASN A 130 2.20 -8.83 -13.33
C ASN A 130 1.01 -7.91 -12.98
N PRO A 131 1.15 -7.08 -11.94
CA PRO A 131 0.09 -6.17 -11.54
C PRO A 131 -0.14 -5.06 -12.57
N THR A 132 -1.37 -4.52 -12.63
CA THR A 132 -1.75 -3.48 -13.60
C THR A 132 -2.58 -2.35 -12.99
N ILE A 133 -3.10 -2.51 -11.80
CA ILE A 133 -4.07 -1.56 -11.21
C ILE A 133 -3.51 -0.13 -11.06
N ILE A 134 -2.22 0.04 -10.78
CA ILE A 134 -1.60 1.37 -10.68
C ILE A 134 -1.38 1.94 -12.08
N GLU A 135 -0.97 1.12 -13.04
CA GLU A 135 -0.87 1.52 -14.45
C GLU A 135 -2.22 1.97 -15.01
N ASP A 136 -3.30 1.23 -14.70
CA ASP A 136 -4.66 1.58 -15.11
C ASP A 136 -5.08 2.93 -14.49
N LEU A 137 -4.72 3.20 -13.23
CA LEU A 137 -4.95 4.48 -12.58
C LEU A 137 -4.16 5.61 -13.27
N ILE A 138 -2.86 5.41 -13.57
CA ILE A 138 -2.03 6.40 -14.29
C ILE A 138 -2.68 6.75 -15.63
N ALA A 139 -3.12 5.76 -16.38
CA ALA A 139 -3.78 5.96 -17.66
C ALA A 139 -5.10 6.73 -17.51
N ALA A 140 -5.89 6.42 -16.48
CA ALA A 140 -7.13 7.15 -16.19
C ALA A 140 -6.90 8.63 -15.84
N LEU A 141 -5.74 8.94 -15.24
CA LEU A 141 -5.33 10.32 -14.92
C LEU A 141 -4.64 11.04 -16.10
N GLY A 142 -4.58 10.44 -17.29
CA GLY A 142 -3.98 11.03 -18.48
C GLY A 142 -2.46 10.94 -18.55
N GLY A 143 -1.83 10.11 -17.72
CA GLY A 143 -0.41 9.79 -17.79
C GLY A 143 -0.13 8.58 -18.70
N THR A 144 1.13 8.39 -19.09
CA THR A 144 1.59 7.22 -19.83
C THR A 144 2.24 6.22 -18.86
N PRO A 145 1.61 5.07 -18.57
CA PRO A 145 2.19 4.10 -17.64
C PRO A 145 3.42 3.42 -18.24
N VAL A 146 4.50 3.34 -17.47
CA VAL A 146 5.73 2.62 -17.82
C VAL A 146 5.83 1.34 -17.02
N LYS A 147 5.86 0.20 -17.73
CA LYS A 147 6.10 -1.12 -17.14
C LYS A 147 7.59 -1.43 -17.17
N TYR A 148 8.14 -1.81 -16.03
CA TYR A 148 9.55 -2.19 -15.88
C TYR A 148 9.68 -3.37 -14.91
N PRO A 149 10.72 -4.22 -15.04
CA PRO A 149 10.84 -5.48 -14.31
C PRO A 149 10.83 -5.33 -12.79
N MET A 150 11.48 -4.30 -12.24
CA MET A 150 11.64 -4.16 -10.78
C MET A 150 10.46 -3.48 -10.06
N ARG A 151 9.34 -3.27 -10.72
CA ARG A 151 8.19 -2.53 -10.13
C ARG A 151 7.50 -3.22 -8.95
N ASN A 152 7.63 -4.54 -8.83
CA ASN A 152 7.08 -5.35 -7.74
C ASN A 152 8.16 -5.96 -6.81
N GLU A 153 9.40 -5.51 -6.93
CA GLU A 153 10.49 -5.87 -6.06
C GLU A 153 10.47 -5.09 -4.73
N CYS A 154 11.11 -5.62 -3.68
CA CYS A 154 11.19 -4.92 -2.41
C CYS A 154 12.21 -3.77 -2.47
N CYS A 155 11.82 -2.56 -2.02
CA CYS A 155 12.74 -1.42 -1.92
C CYS A 155 13.79 -1.55 -0.81
N GLY A 156 13.62 -2.47 0.13
CA GLY A 156 14.55 -2.66 1.24
C GLY A 156 14.33 -1.70 2.44
N ALA A 157 13.35 -0.82 2.44
CA ALA A 157 13.16 0.19 3.48
C ALA A 157 13.09 -0.38 4.92
N TYR A 158 12.65 -1.62 5.11
CA TYR A 158 12.61 -2.26 6.43
C TYR A 158 13.97 -2.57 7.04
N VAL A 159 15.00 -2.67 6.22
CA VAL A 159 16.36 -2.95 6.69
C VAL A 159 17.24 -1.72 6.78
N SER A 160 16.74 -0.53 6.42
CA SER A 160 17.51 0.72 6.40
C SER A 160 18.19 1.04 7.73
N LEU A 161 17.50 0.81 8.85
CA LEU A 161 18.08 1.03 10.18
C LEU A 161 19.21 0.06 10.55
N LYS A 162 19.33 -1.08 9.84
CA LYS A 162 20.37 -2.09 10.10
C LYS A 162 21.44 -2.11 9.03
N ASN A 163 21.09 -1.78 7.80
CA ASN A 163 21.98 -1.83 6.66
C ASN A 163 21.53 -0.82 5.59
N GLU A 164 21.93 0.44 5.76
CA GLU A 164 21.61 1.50 4.81
C GLU A 164 22.27 1.28 3.45
N GLU A 165 23.47 0.69 3.41
CA GLU A 165 24.16 0.40 2.14
C GLU A 165 23.33 -0.55 1.26
N LEU A 166 22.79 -1.62 1.84
CA LEU A 166 21.90 -2.54 1.12
C LEU A 166 20.64 -1.83 0.63
N THR A 167 20.06 -1.00 1.47
CA THR A 167 18.86 -0.23 1.13
C THR A 167 19.14 0.76 0.00
N ALA A 168 20.28 1.46 0.04
CA ALA A 168 20.73 2.33 -1.03
C ALA A 168 20.90 1.57 -2.36
N LYS A 169 21.61 0.44 -2.36
CA LYS A 169 21.76 -0.41 -3.55
C LYS A 169 20.42 -0.82 -4.17
N ARG A 170 19.43 -1.13 -3.32
CA ARG A 170 18.08 -1.51 -3.80
C ARG A 170 17.36 -0.33 -4.45
N ARG A 171 17.33 0.83 -3.81
CA ARG A 171 16.65 2.02 -4.36
C ARG A 171 17.27 2.47 -5.67
N GLU A 172 18.63 2.48 -5.76
CA GLU A 172 19.33 2.84 -6.99
C GLU A 172 19.02 1.86 -8.13
N ALA A 173 19.04 0.56 -7.87
CA ALA A 173 18.70 -0.45 -8.86
C ALA A 173 17.29 -0.25 -9.39
N ILE A 174 16.30 0.02 -8.52
CA ILE A 174 14.91 0.24 -8.90
C ILE A 174 14.78 1.52 -9.74
N ALA A 175 15.35 2.64 -9.27
CA ALA A 175 15.29 3.92 -9.97
C ALA A 175 15.95 3.84 -11.36
N LYS A 176 17.16 3.26 -11.44
CA LYS A 176 17.90 3.04 -12.68
C LYS A 176 17.12 2.16 -13.65
N ASN A 177 16.51 1.07 -13.14
CA ASN A 177 15.71 0.18 -13.96
C ASN A 177 14.48 0.91 -14.53
N ALA A 178 13.73 1.64 -13.71
CA ALA A 178 12.58 2.42 -14.18
C ALA A 178 12.99 3.46 -15.25
N LYS A 179 14.07 4.20 -15.00
CA LYS A 179 14.61 5.21 -15.92
C LYS A 179 15.02 4.60 -17.25
N SER A 180 15.67 3.42 -17.25
CA SER A 180 16.07 2.72 -18.47
C SER A 180 14.89 2.27 -19.34
N TYR A 181 13.70 2.14 -18.75
CA TYR A 181 12.44 1.87 -19.47
C TYR A 181 11.68 3.16 -19.82
N GLY A 182 12.27 4.33 -19.56
CA GLY A 182 11.73 5.62 -19.95
C GLY A 182 10.77 6.26 -18.95
N ALA A 183 10.76 5.80 -17.69
CA ALA A 183 9.99 6.48 -16.64
C ALA A 183 10.66 7.82 -16.28
N GLU A 184 9.87 8.90 -16.30
CA GLU A 184 10.25 10.25 -15.87
C GLU A 184 10.00 10.45 -14.37
N GLU A 185 9.00 9.76 -13.84
CA GLU A 185 8.56 9.80 -12.46
C GLU A 185 8.11 8.41 -12.01
N LEU A 186 8.25 8.13 -10.71
CA LEU A 186 7.70 6.93 -10.07
C LEU A 186 6.52 7.28 -9.19
N VAL A 187 5.50 6.42 -9.19
CA VAL A 187 4.38 6.50 -8.25
C VAL A 187 4.30 5.27 -7.37
N THR A 188 4.07 5.48 -6.08
CA THR A 188 3.90 4.38 -5.12
C THR A 188 2.70 4.59 -4.20
N ALA A 189 2.20 3.51 -3.62
CA ALA A 189 1.14 3.49 -2.60
C ALA A 189 1.65 3.09 -1.20
N CYS A 190 2.97 3.18 -0.98
CA CYS A 190 3.60 2.83 0.28
C CYS A 190 4.49 3.98 0.78
N PRO A 191 4.17 4.61 1.95
CA PRO A 191 5.00 5.70 2.49
C PRO A 191 6.45 5.31 2.77
N LEU A 192 6.70 4.05 3.15
CA LEU A 192 8.06 3.55 3.33
C LEU A 192 8.83 3.45 2.02
N CYS A 193 8.15 3.04 0.95
CA CYS A 193 8.74 3.00 -0.38
C CYS A 193 8.98 4.41 -0.90
N LEU A 194 8.04 5.33 -0.70
CA LEU A 194 8.20 6.74 -1.05
C LEU A 194 9.44 7.32 -0.38
N TYR A 195 9.52 7.23 0.95
CA TYR A 195 10.65 7.72 1.73
C TYR A 195 12.00 7.16 1.22
N ASN A 196 12.06 5.86 0.93
CA ASN A 196 13.29 5.26 0.45
C ASN A 196 13.63 5.71 -0.99
N LEU A 197 12.67 5.64 -1.90
CA LEU A 197 12.90 5.92 -3.33
C LEU A 197 13.12 7.40 -3.63
N GLN A 198 12.61 8.33 -2.81
CA GLN A 198 12.87 9.77 -2.97
C GLN A 198 14.37 10.12 -2.89
N ASN A 199 15.16 9.31 -2.21
CA ASN A 199 16.59 9.53 -1.99
C ASN A 199 17.47 8.83 -3.04
N ASN A 200 16.94 8.48 -4.24
CA ASN A 200 17.73 7.86 -5.29
C ASN A 200 18.69 8.86 -5.97
N ALA A 201 19.91 8.41 -6.32
CA ALA A 201 20.91 9.20 -7.00
C ALA A 201 20.64 9.38 -8.51
N GLU A 202 19.76 8.58 -9.09
CA GLU A 202 19.36 8.66 -10.51
C GLU A 202 18.47 9.88 -10.83
N GLY A 203 18.03 10.62 -9.81
CA GLY A 203 17.21 11.81 -9.95
C GLY A 203 15.76 11.53 -10.43
N VAL A 204 15.29 10.29 -10.33
CA VAL A 204 13.91 9.95 -10.68
C VAL A 204 13.00 10.38 -9.53
N LYS A 205 12.16 11.37 -9.77
CA LYS A 205 11.19 11.84 -8.78
C LYS A 205 10.23 10.70 -8.41
N THR A 206 9.96 10.53 -7.13
CA THR A 206 8.98 9.57 -6.64
C THR A 206 7.89 10.30 -5.88
N VAL A 207 6.63 10.03 -6.22
CA VAL A 207 5.44 10.66 -5.63
C VAL A 207 4.48 9.64 -5.07
N TYR A 208 3.57 10.10 -4.23
CA TYR A 208 2.49 9.27 -3.72
C TYR A 208 1.31 9.27 -4.68
N PHE A 209 0.60 8.16 -4.79
CA PHE A 209 -0.52 8.04 -5.73
C PHE A 209 -1.64 9.08 -5.51
N THR A 210 -1.82 9.54 -4.26
CA THR A 210 -2.79 10.59 -3.95
C THR A 210 -2.37 11.97 -4.45
N GLU A 211 -1.05 12.23 -4.55
CA GLU A 211 -0.52 13.47 -5.13
C GLU A 211 -0.84 13.52 -6.63
N LEU A 212 -0.65 12.42 -7.37
CA LEU A 212 -1.05 12.35 -8.78
C LEU A 212 -2.55 12.53 -8.96
N LEU A 213 -3.34 11.92 -8.07
CA LEU A 213 -4.80 12.04 -8.09
C LEU A 213 -5.22 13.50 -7.85
N ALA A 214 -4.65 14.16 -6.85
CA ALA A 214 -4.93 15.56 -6.53
C ALA A 214 -4.53 16.50 -7.69
N GLU A 215 -3.34 16.29 -8.26
CA GLU A 215 -2.86 17.07 -9.42
C GLU A 215 -3.82 16.94 -10.60
N ALA A 216 -4.18 15.71 -10.99
CA ALA A 216 -5.03 15.45 -12.15
C ALA A 216 -6.47 15.99 -11.98
N LEU A 217 -7.00 15.92 -10.76
CA LEU A 217 -8.34 16.41 -10.42
C LEU A 217 -8.37 17.90 -10.09
N GLY A 218 -7.23 18.59 -10.12
CA GLY A 218 -7.15 20.03 -9.85
C GLY A 218 -7.45 20.41 -8.39
N VAL A 219 -7.24 19.49 -7.45
CA VAL A 219 -7.34 19.78 -6.02
C VAL A 219 -6.18 20.69 -5.63
N LYS A 220 -6.50 21.83 -5.05
CA LYS A 220 -5.51 22.80 -4.56
C LYS A 220 -5.22 22.50 -3.09
N ASP A 221 -3.95 22.61 -2.69
CA ASP A 221 -3.60 22.70 -1.28
C ASP A 221 -4.14 24.04 -0.74
N GLU A 222 -4.95 23.97 0.30
CA GLU A 222 -5.44 25.15 1.03
C GLU A 222 -4.41 25.63 2.04
#